data_f47efcc7f61d781860ab17c5e8b240af
#
_entry.id   f47efcc7f61d781860ab17c5e8b240af
#
_cell.length_a   1.000
_cell.length_b   1.000
_cell.length_c   1.000
_cell.angle_alpha   90.00
_cell.angle_beta   90.00
_cell.angle_gamma   90.00
#
_symmetry.space_group_name_H-M   'P 1'
#
loop_
_entity.id
_entity.type
_entity.pdbx_description
1 polymer ?
#
loop_
_entity_poly.entity_id
_entity_poly.type
_entity_poly.pdbx_seq_one_letter_code
_entity_poly.pdbx_strand_id
1 'polypeptide(L)'
;SAASDVYKRQAMKALIAELNDLLATPEGAALAKDQQREWILNKLSAANKAVYESLPLGVAAQLTMERDPHGNVQVSLIETEKLLSEMVANKLAAWKKEGKFNGKFSALHHFFGYEGRCAAPSNYDADYCYALGTSAAMLMANGKTGYMAIVKNTTAPAAEWIAGGVPITMMMNMEKRNGEMKPVIKKALVRLDGAPFKEFASRRNQWARETCFVYPGPIQYFGPTEVCDQATKTLQLEQAK
;
A
#
# COMPACT_ATOMS: atom_id res chain seq x y z
N SER A 1 13.79 16.57 11.33
CA SER A 1 13.68 15.79 12.56
C SER A 1 12.37 14.99 12.53
N ALA A 2 12.27 13.87 13.25
CA ALA A 2 11.07 13.01 13.27
C ALA A 2 9.79 13.79 13.62
N ALA A 3 9.85 14.79 14.49
CA ALA A 3 8.73 15.68 14.81
C ALA A 3 8.26 16.50 13.60
N SER A 4 9.17 16.98 12.76
CA SER A 4 8.85 17.70 11.51
C SER A 4 8.15 16.80 10.50
N ASP A 5 8.50 15.52 10.43
CA ASP A 5 7.90 14.57 9.49
C ASP A 5 6.51 14.14 9.95
N VAL A 6 6.29 13.98 11.26
CA VAL A 6 4.96 13.73 11.83
C VAL A 6 4.03 14.90 11.55
N TYR A 7 4.51 16.14 11.74
CA TYR A 7 3.72 17.35 11.47
C TYR A 7 3.34 17.47 9.99
N LYS A 8 4.28 17.22 9.08
CA LYS A 8 4.03 17.23 7.64
C LYS A 8 3.01 16.16 7.23
N ARG A 9 3.10 14.96 7.81
CA ARG A 9 2.11 13.89 7.58
C ARG A 9 0.71 14.27 8.05
N GLN A 10 0.60 14.93 9.20
CA GLN A 10 -0.69 15.40 9.72
C GLN A 10 -1.28 16.50 8.84
N ALA A 11 -0.48 17.45 8.40
CA ALA A 11 -0.90 18.52 7.50
C ALA A 11 -1.40 17.96 6.14
N MET A 12 -0.69 17.00 5.56
CA MET A 12 -1.11 16.32 4.33
C MET A 12 -2.41 15.54 4.51
N LYS A 13 -2.59 14.84 5.64
CA LYS A 13 -3.84 14.14 5.93
C LYS A 13 -5.01 15.10 6.09
N ALA A 14 -4.82 16.22 6.77
CA ALA A 14 -5.83 17.25 6.93
C ALA A 14 -6.23 17.86 5.58
N LEU A 15 -5.25 18.19 4.73
CA LEU A 15 -5.49 18.67 3.39
C LEU A 15 -6.28 17.67 2.53
N ILE A 16 -5.87 16.40 2.52
CA ILE A 16 -6.56 15.35 1.76
C ILE A 16 -8.00 15.16 2.26
N ALA A 17 -8.24 15.21 3.56
CA ALA A 17 -9.58 15.11 4.12
C ALA A 17 -10.46 16.27 3.66
N GLU A 18 -9.98 17.51 3.77
CA GLU A 18 -10.73 18.70 3.33
C GLU A 18 -10.98 18.70 1.81
N LEU A 19 -9.99 18.27 1.02
CA LEU A 19 -10.17 18.11 -0.44
C LEU A 19 -11.23 17.05 -0.78
N ASN A 20 -11.25 15.95 -0.04
CA ASN A 20 -12.28 14.92 -0.22
C ASN A 20 -13.67 15.46 0.08
N ASP A 21 -13.81 16.19 1.18
CA ASP A 21 -15.10 16.77 1.57
C ASP A 21 -15.59 17.81 0.56
N LEU A 22 -14.70 18.70 0.09
CA LEU A 22 -15.01 19.71 -0.91
C LEU A 22 -15.40 19.12 -2.27
N LEU A 23 -14.63 18.17 -2.76
CA LEU A 23 -14.87 17.55 -4.08
C LEU A 23 -16.00 16.52 -4.09
N ALA A 24 -16.45 16.06 -2.93
CA ALA A 24 -17.65 15.24 -2.78
C ALA A 24 -18.95 16.06 -2.82
N THR A 25 -18.88 17.40 -2.72
CA THR A 25 -20.06 18.25 -2.87
C THR A 25 -20.57 18.23 -4.31
N PRO A 26 -21.90 18.45 -4.54
CA PRO A 26 -22.45 18.54 -5.90
C PRO A 26 -21.76 19.62 -6.76
N GLU A 27 -21.39 20.75 -6.14
CA GLU A 27 -20.65 21.83 -6.77
C GLU A 27 -19.24 21.38 -7.19
N GLY A 28 -18.49 20.74 -6.26
CA GLY A 28 -17.13 20.25 -6.51
C GLY A 28 -17.06 19.12 -7.53
N ALA A 29 -18.04 18.23 -7.51
CA ALA A 29 -18.12 17.09 -8.45
C ALA A 29 -18.46 17.52 -9.89
N ALA A 30 -19.15 18.65 -10.06
CA ALA A 30 -19.57 19.15 -11.38
C ALA A 30 -18.52 20.05 -12.06
N LEU A 31 -17.42 20.39 -11.37
CA LEU A 31 -16.41 21.32 -11.89
C LEU A 31 -15.56 20.69 -13.01
N ALA A 32 -15.34 21.49 -14.06
CA ALA A 32 -14.34 21.15 -15.07
C ALA A 32 -12.92 21.20 -14.48
N LYS A 33 -12.02 20.34 -14.97
CA LYS A 33 -10.66 20.15 -14.39
C LYS A 33 -9.82 21.44 -14.37
N ASP A 34 -9.99 22.30 -15.34
CA ASP A 34 -9.31 23.58 -15.45
C ASP A 34 -9.77 24.61 -14.40
N GLN A 35 -11.02 24.52 -13.95
CA GLN A 35 -11.61 25.40 -12.94
C GLN A 35 -11.41 24.89 -11.50
N GLN A 36 -11.14 23.61 -11.33
CA GLN A 36 -11.05 22.98 -10.01
C GLN A 36 -10.00 23.63 -9.11
N ARG A 37 -8.82 23.96 -9.63
CA ARG A 37 -7.73 24.50 -8.83
C ARG A 37 -8.08 25.83 -8.19
N GLU A 38 -8.63 26.77 -8.95
CA GLU A 38 -9.00 28.09 -8.46
C GLU A 38 -10.14 27.99 -7.43
N TRP A 39 -11.13 27.16 -7.74
CA TRP A 39 -12.25 26.93 -6.84
C TRP A 39 -11.78 26.33 -5.50
N ILE A 40 -10.89 25.31 -5.54
CA ILE A 40 -10.30 24.69 -4.35
C ILE A 40 -9.56 25.74 -3.51
N LEU A 41 -8.70 26.55 -4.12
CA LEU A 41 -7.95 27.59 -3.42
C LEU A 41 -8.85 28.62 -2.72
N ASN A 42 -10.04 28.85 -3.25
CA ASN A 42 -11.01 29.76 -2.64
C ASN A 42 -11.84 29.12 -1.51
N LYS A 43 -11.92 27.78 -1.46
CA LYS A 43 -12.73 27.06 -0.48
C LYS A 43 -11.91 26.46 0.67
N LEU A 44 -10.62 26.18 0.46
CA LEU A 44 -9.75 25.60 1.49
C LEU A 44 -9.59 26.54 2.69
N SER A 45 -9.50 25.93 3.87
CA SER A 45 -9.06 26.62 5.09
C SER A 45 -7.67 27.23 4.90
N ALA A 46 -7.37 28.32 5.59
CA ALA A 46 -6.10 29.04 5.43
C ALA A 46 -4.86 28.13 5.65
N ALA A 47 -4.93 27.20 6.62
CA ALA A 47 -3.85 26.27 6.90
C ALA A 47 -3.64 25.29 5.74
N ASN A 48 -4.70 24.67 5.24
CA ASN A 48 -4.64 23.70 4.14
C ASN A 48 -4.36 24.37 2.79
N LYS A 49 -4.80 25.62 2.60
CA LYS A 49 -4.44 26.44 1.43
C LYS A 49 -2.92 26.63 1.34
N ALA A 50 -2.26 27.01 2.44
CA ALA A 50 -0.81 27.16 2.48
C ALA A 50 -0.08 25.85 2.16
N VAL A 51 -0.58 24.72 2.66
CA VAL A 51 -0.03 23.40 2.33
C VAL A 51 -0.22 23.09 0.85
N TYR A 52 -1.42 23.29 0.30
CA TYR A 52 -1.75 23.02 -1.10
C TYR A 52 -0.90 23.88 -2.06
N GLU A 53 -0.72 25.17 -1.77
CA GLU A 53 0.13 26.08 -2.55
C GLU A 53 1.62 25.71 -2.50
N SER A 54 2.07 25.07 -1.42
CA SER A 54 3.45 24.59 -1.28
C SER A 54 3.76 23.33 -2.08
N LEU A 55 2.72 22.63 -2.58
CA LEU A 55 2.89 21.42 -3.37
C LEU A 55 3.32 21.74 -4.81
N PRO A 56 4.18 20.89 -5.42
CA PRO A 56 4.40 20.92 -6.85
C PRO A 56 3.10 20.80 -7.63
N LEU A 57 2.98 21.51 -8.76
CA LEU A 57 1.76 21.57 -9.56
C LEU A 57 1.22 20.19 -9.96
N GLY A 58 2.13 19.28 -10.34
CA GLY A 58 1.76 17.90 -10.71
C GLY A 58 1.12 17.15 -9.56
N VAL A 59 1.60 17.35 -8.32
CA VAL A 59 1.05 16.70 -7.13
C VAL A 59 -0.30 17.31 -6.74
N ALA A 60 -0.39 18.64 -6.74
CA ALA A 60 -1.66 19.34 -6.50
C ALA A 60 -2.74 18.85 -7.48
N ALA A 61 -2.40 18.69 -8.77
CA ALA A 61 -3.29 18.14 -9.77
C ALA A 61 -3.70 16.68 -9.47
N GLN A 62 -2.76 15.84 -9.04
CA GLN A 62 -3.06 14.44 -8.68
C GLN A 62 -3.99 14.33 -7.47
N LEU A 63 -3.87 15.22 -6.49
CA LEU A 63 -4.78 15.26 -5.34
C LEU A 63 -6.22 15.63 -5.70
N THR A 64 -6.44 16.22 -6.88
CA THR A 64 -7.76 16.59 -7.40
C THR A 64 -8.31 15.62 -8.45
N MET A 65 -7.61 14.51 -8.73
CA MET A 65 -8.06 13.48 -9.67
C MET A 65 -9.35 12.78 -9.19
N GLU A 66 -9.91 11.97 -10.06
CA GLU A 66 -11.14 11.21 -9.80
C GLU A 66 -11.06 10.45 -8.47
N ARG A 67 -12.18 10.44 -7.77
CA ARG A 67 -12.35 9.73 -6.50
C ARG A 67 -12.78 8.30 -6.74
N ASP A 68 -12.46 7.43 -5.80
CA ASP A 68 -13.03 6.09 -5.76
C ASP A 68 -14.55 6.16 -5.45
N PRO A 69 -15.31 5.07 -5.61
CA PRO A 69 -16.75 5.05 -5.29
C PRO A 69 -17.06 5.43 -3.84
N HIS A 70 -16.08 5.49 -2.96
CA HIS A 70 -16.20 5.90 -1.57
C HIS A 70 -15.81 7.37 -1.32
N GLY A 71 -15.50 8.12 -2.39
CA GLY A 71 -15.13 9.54 -2.33
C GLY A 71 -13.68 9.82 -1.94
N ASN A 72 -12.81 8.82 -1.86
CA ASN A 72 -11.41 9.00 -1.49
C ASN A 72 -10.51 9.21 -2.69
N VAL A 73 -9.41 9.97 -2.51
CA VAL A 73 -8.33 10.04 -3.50
C VAL A 73 -7.77 8.64 -3.71
N GLN A 74 -7.64 8.23 -4.96
CA GLN A 74 -6.93 6.99 -5.30
C GLN A 74 -5.42 7.21 -5.08
N VAL A 75 -4.98 7.00 -3.84
CA VAL A 75 -3.58 7.25 -3.41
C VAL A 75 -2.58 6.43 -4.24
N SER A 76 -3.00 5.27 -4.76
CA SER A 76 -2.20 4.43 -5.64
C SER A 76 -1.86 5.07 -6.99
N LEU A 77 -2.58 6.08 -7.41
CA LEU A 77 -2.33 6.83 -8.65
C LEU A 77 -1.41 8.03 -8.43
N ILE A 78 -1.06 8.37 -7.19
CA ILE A 78 -0.14 9.46 -6.89
C ILE A 78 1.29 8.98 -7.14
N GLU A 79 1.93 9.58 -8.12
CA GLU A 79 3.33 9.30 -8.49
C GLU A 79 4.29 9.94 -7.49
N THR A 80 4.43 9.33 -6.31
CA THR A 80 5.26 9.84 -5.20
C THR A 80 6.73 9.95 -5.58
N GLU A 81 7.22 9.13 -6.47
CA GLU A 81 8.59 9.17 -7.00
C GLU A 81 8.84 10.45 -7.83
N LYS A 82 7.87 10.90 -8.62
CA LYS A 82 7.97 12.18 -9.34
C LYS A 82 7.96 13.35 -8.37
N LEU A 83 7.05 13.33 -7.37
CA LEU A 83 7.01 14.33 -6.32
C LEU A 83 8.37 14.49 -5.65
N LEU A 84 8.98 13.38 -5.21
CA LEU A 84 10.28 13.40 -4.54
C LEU A 84 11.37 13.95 -5.47
N SER A 85 11.38 13.56 -6.75
CA SER A 85 12.31 14.08 -7.74
C SER A 85 12.20 15.59 -7.92
N GLU A 86 10.97 16.13 -8.02
CA GLU A 86 10.73 17.56 -8.14
C GLU A 86 11.12 18.33 -6.87
N MET A 87 10.81 17.79 -5.70
CA MET A 87 11.22 18.41 -4.42
C MET A 87 12.73 18.50 -4.30
N VAL A 88 13.47 17.44 -4.67
CA VAL A 88 14.93 17.42 -4.66
C VAL A 88 15.48 18.40 -5.70
N ALA A 89 14.95 18.38 -6.93
CA ALA A 89 15.36 19.30 -7.99
C ALA A 89 15.21 20.78 -7.57
N ASN A 90 14.06 21.12 -7.00
CA ASN A 90 13.78 22.49 -6.50
C ASN A 90 14.73 22.86 -5.37
N LYS A 91 15.00 21.95 -4.45
CA LYS A 91 15.96 22.20 -3.34
C LYS A 91 17.38 22.41 -3.84
N LEU A 92 17.82 21.58 -4.78
CA LEU A 92 19.15 21.71 -5.37
C LEU A 92 19.29 22.98 -6.23
N ALA A 93 18.23 23.38 -6.92
CA ALA A 93 18.19 24.64 -7.67
C ALA A 93 18.32 25.85 -6.74
N ALA A 94 17.63 25.83 -5.59
CA ALA A 94 17.79 26.87 -4.56
C ALA A 94 19.24 26.90 -4.02
N TRP A 95 19.80 25.74 -3.68
CA TRP A 95 21.19 25.65 -3.21
C TRP A 95 22.20 26.07 -4.27
N LYS A 96 21.92 25.87 -5.55
CA LYS A 96 22.77 26.37 -6.63
C LYS A 96 22.80 27.89 -6.68
N LYS A 97 21.63 28.54 -6.48
CA LYS A 97 21.56 30.03 -6.37
C LYS A 97 22.32 30.57 -5.17
N GLU A 98 22.35 29.79 -4.08
CA GLU A 98 23.08 30.15 -2.85
C GLU A 98 24.56 29.76 -2.91
N GLY A 99 25.06 29.21 -4.00
CA GLY A 99 26.44 28.75 -4.14
C GLY A 99 26.80 27.48 -3.33
N LYS A 100 25.80 26.80 -2.76
CA LYS A 100 25.98 25.59 -1.93
C LYS A 100 26.02 24.29 -2.74
N PHE A 101 25.62 24.33 -4.01
CA PHE A 101 25.59 23.18 -4.92
C PHE A 101 26.03 23.58 -6.30
N ASN A 102 27.09 22.97 -6.83
CA ASN A 102 27.65 23.25 -8.14
C ASN A 102 27.49 22.10 -9.16
N GLY A 103 26.84 21.01 -8.74
CA GLY A 103 26.65 19.83 -9.56
C GLY A 103 25.52 19.98 -10.59
N LYS A 104 25.39 18.94 -11.41
CA LYS A 104 24.20 18.69 -12.25
C LYS A 104 23.34 17.65 -11.56
N PHE A 105 22.03 17.83 -11.59
CA PHE A 105 21.07 16.88 -11.06
C PHE A 105 20.20 16.36 -12.20
N SER A 106 20.11 15.06 -12.30
CA SER A 106 19.18 14.36 -13.17
C SER A 106 18.57 13.22 -12.36
N ALA A 107 17.26 13.07 -12.41
CA ALA A 107 16.55 12.02 -11.72
C ALA A 107 15.87 11.10 -12.72
N LEU A 108 16.11 9.81 -12.57
CA LEU A 108 15.31 8.76 -13.18
C LEU A 108 14.47 8.15 -12.06
N HIS A 109 13.17 8.27 -12.18
CA HIS A 109 12.24 7.67 -11.23
C HIS A 109 11.69 6.36 -11.80
N HIS A 110 11.51 5.39 -10.92
CA HIS A 110 10.97 4.09 -11.26
C HIS A 110 9.88 3.72 -10.26
N PHE A 111 8.74 3.29 -10.77
CA PHE A 111 7.65 2.77 -9.96
C PHE A 111 7.77 1.25 -9.90
N PHE A 112 8.19 0.73 -8.75
CA PHE A 112 8.38 -0.72 -8.57
C PHE A 112 7.05 -1.49 -8.51
N GLY A 113 6.00 -0.89 -7.97
CA GLY A 113 4.69 -1.52 -7.90
C GLY A 113 4.73 -2.88 -7.21
N TYR A 114 4.15 -3.87 -7.86
CA TYR A 114 4.16 -5.26 -7.38
C TYR A 114 5.54 -5.90 -7.46
N GLU A 115 6.34 -5.54 -8.44
CA GLU A 115 7.72 -6.05 -8.64
C GLU A 115 8.61 -5.82 -7.41
N GLY A 116 8.42 -4.70 -6.70
CA GLY A 116 9.14 -4.42 -5.46
C GLY A 116 8.55 -5.09 -4.21
N ARG A 117 7.45 -5.83 -4.33
CA ARG A 117 6.74 -6.43 -3.19
C ARG A 117 6.58 -7.93 -3.25
N CYS A 118 6.79 -8.54 -4.39
CA CYS A 118 6.66 -9.98 -4.55
C CYS A 118 7.79 -10.54 -5.39
N ALA A 119 8.18 -11.77 -5.10
CA ALA A 119 9.03 -12.58 -5.96
C ALA A 119 8.18 -13.27 -7.04
N ALA A 120 8.82 -13.99 -7.96
CA ALA A 120 8.12 -14.89 -8.86
C ALA A 120 7.35 -15.94 -8.03
N PRO A 121 6.11 -16.30 -8.41
CA PRO A 121 5.33 -17.28 -7.69
C PRO A 121 6.01 -18.66 -7.71
N SER A 122 5.85 -19.39 -6.62
CA SER A 122 6.30 -20.78 -6.49
C SER A 122 5.13 -21.74 -6.81
N ASN A 123 5.42 -23.04 -6.88
CA ASN A 123 4.36 -24.06 -6.99
C ASN A 123 3.42 -24.03 -5.78
N TYR A 124 3.95 -23.76 -4.59
CA TYR A 124 3.14 -23.53 -3.40
C TYR A 124 2.11 -22.39 -3.60
N ASP A 125 2.54 -21.27 -4.17
CA ASP A 125 1.63 -20.14 -4.46
C ASP A 125 0.54 -20.55 -5.47
N ALA A 126 0.91 -21.33 -6.50
CA ALA A 126 -0.04 -21.81 -7.50
C ALA A 126 -1.11 -22.71 -6.88
N ASP A 127 -0.72 -23.69 -6.06
CA ASP A 127 -1.63 -24.60 -5.35
C ASP A 127 -2.51 -23.83 -4.36
N TYR A 128 -1.94 -22.87 -3.64
CA TYR A 128 -2.68 -22.03 -2.69
C TYR A 128 -3.74 -21.17 -3.39
N CYS A 129 -3.38 -20.52 -4.48
CA CYS A 129 -4.33 -19.72 -5.27
C CYS A 129 -5.44 -20.60 -5.89
N TYR A 130 -5.09 -21.78 -6.38
CA TYR A 130 -6.07 -22.73 -6.92
C TYR A 130 -7.03 -23.21 -5.84
N ALA A 131 -6.52 -23.57 -4.66
CA ALA A 131 -7.34 -23.97 -3.53
C ALA A 131 -8.27 -22.86 -3.04
N LEU A 132 -7.82 -21.61 -2.99
CA LEU A 132 -8.66 -20.45 -2.67
C LEU A 132 -9.75 -20.23 -3.70
N GLY A 133 -9.42 -20.29 -5.00
CA GLY A 133 -10.39 -20.15 -6.09
C GLY A 133 -11.45 -21.23 -6.06
N THR A 134 -11.06 -22.49 -5.85
CA THR A 134 -11.98 -23.62 -5.71
C THR A 134 -12.88 -23.45 -4.48
N SER A 135 -12.31 -23.03 -3.34
CA SER A 135 -13.08 -22.76 -2.12
C SER A 135 -14.14 -21.67 -2.34
N ALA A 136 -13.76 -20.59 -3.05
CA ALA A 136 -14.70 -19.51 -3.40
C ALA A 136 -15.82 -20.00 -4.30
N ALA A 137 -15.50 -20.79 -5.33
CA ALA A 137 -16.50 -21.38 -6.22
C ALA A 137 -17.47 -22.28 -5.47
N MET A 138 -16.99 -23.11 -4.54
CA MET A 138 -17.83 -23.97 -3.71
C MET A 138 -18.73 -23.18 -2.76
N LEU A 139 -18.25 -22.07 -2.18
CA LEU A 139 -19.07 -21.18 -1.37
C LEU A 139 -20.20 -20.58 -2.21
N MET A 140 -19.92 -20.10 -3.42
CA MET A 140 -20.93 -19.56 -4.33
C MET A 140 -21.95 -20.63 -4.75
N ALA A 141 -21.49 -21.81 -5.14
CA ALA A 141 -22.36 -22.93 -5.52
C ALA A 141 -23.32 -23.36 -4.41
N ASN A 142 -22.93 -23.15 -3.14
CA ASN A 142 -23.76 -23.40 -1.97
C ASN A 142 -24.54 -22.16 -1.48
N GLY A 143 -24.67 -21.12 -2.31
CA GLY A 143 -25.41 -19.91 -1.99
C GLY A 143 -24.83 -19.08 -0.81
N LYS A 144 -23.55 -19.26 -0.47
CA LYS A 144 -22.90 -18.52 0.61
C LYS A 144 -22.36 -17.20 0.07
N THR A 145 -23.02 -16.10 0.45
CA THR A 145 -22.58 -14.73 0.14
C THR A 145 -22.01 -14.06 1.38
N GLY A 146 -21.12 -13.07 1.19
CA GLY A 146 -20.47 -12.37 2.31
C GLY A 146 -19.44 -13.22 3.07
N TYR A 147 -18.89 -14.25 2.41
CA TYR A 147 -17.81 -15.08 2.94
C TYR A 147 -16.49 -14.78 2.25
N MET A 148 -15.42 -14.84 3.00
CA MET A 148 -14.05 -14.88 2.50
C MET A 148 -13.60 -16.33 2.41
N ALA A 149 -13.15 -16.78 1.25
CA ALA A 149 -12.54 -18.10 1.10
C ALA A 149 -11.22 -18.16 1.88
N ILE A 150 -10.99 -19.25 2.58
CA ILE A 150 -9.78 -19.51 3.35
C ILE A 150 -9.27 -20.92 3.11
N VAL A 151 -7.97 -21.09 3.31
CA VAL A 151 -7.33 -22.41 3.36
C VAL A 151 -6.49 -22.46 4.64
N LYS A 152 -6.63 -23.52 5.41
CA LYS A 152 -5.89 -23.78 6.64
C LYS A 152 -4.89 -24.91 6.44
N ASN A 153 -4.01 -25.11 7.43
CA ASN A 153 -2.98 -26.14 7.45
C ASN A 153 -1.98 -26.04 6.28
N THR A 154 -1.69 -24.82 5.86
CA THR A 154 -0.92 -24.53 4.65
C THR A 154 0.60 -24.77 4.77
N THR A 155 1.09 -25.21 5.93
CA THR A 155 2.46 -25.71 6.10
C THR A 155 2.58 -27.22 5.83
N ALA A 156 1.46 -27.94 5.79
CA ALA A 156 1.40 -29.33 5.40
C ALA A 156 1.37 -29.49 3.86
N PRO A 157 1.57 -30.69 3.32
CA PRO A 157 1.35 -30.98 1.91
C PRO A 157 -0.04 -30.53 1.44
N ALA A 158 -0.17 -30.08 0.19
CA ALA A 158 -1.41 -29.51 -0.33
C ALA A 158 -2.63 -30.44 -0.21
N ALA A 159 -2.43 -31.75 -0.26
CA ALA A 159 -3.49 -32.74 -0.07
C ALA A 159 -4.10 -32.74 1.36
N GLU A 160 -3.42 -32.16 2.33
CA GLU A 160 -3.84 -32.07 3.73
C GLU A 160 -4.43 -30.68 4.06
N TRP A 161 -4.49 -29.78 3.09
CA TRP A 161 -5.05 -28.46 3.30
C TRP A 161 -6.56 -28.52 3.53
N ILE A 162 -7.04 -27.60 4.37
CA ILE A 162 -8.44 -27.56 4.77
C ILE A 162 -9.07 -26.29 4.16
N ALA A 163 -9.88 -26.48 3.13
CA ALA A 163 -10.67 -25.43 2.52
C ALA A 163 -11.83 -24.99 3.44
N GLY A 164 -12.18 -23.71 3.42
CA GLY A 164 -13.30 -23.21 4.20
C GLY A 164 -13.70 -21.78 3.82
N GLY A 165 -14.63 -21.24 4.61
CA GLY A 165 -15.07 -19.86 4.47
C GLY A 165 -15.28 -19.20 5.83
N VAL A 166 -14.95 -17.91 5.93
CA VAL A 166 -15.20 -17.08 7.12
C VAL A 166 -16.16 -15.97 6.73
N PRO A 167 -17.29 -15.79 7.46
CA PRO A 167 -18.16 -14.63 7.26
C PRO A 167 -17.36 -13.33 7.38
N ILE A 168 -17.50 -12.42 6.44
CA ILE A 168 -16.75 -11.16 6.42
C ILE A 168 -16.98 -10.34 7.70
N THR A 169 -18.16 -10.46 8.29
CA THR A 169 -18.49 -9.81 9.57
C THR A 169 -17.60 -10.25 10.73
N MET A 170 -17.07 -11.49 10.71
CA MET A 170 -16.12 -11.99 11.70
C MET A 170 -14.72 -11.35 11.57
N MET A 171 -14.44 -10.73 10.42
CA MET A 171 -13.18 -10.03 10.16
C MET A 171 -13.25 -8.54 10.53
N MET A 172 -14.43 -8.06 10.90
CA MET A 172 -14.68 -6.64 11.16
C MET A 172 -14.58 -6.31 12.64
N ASN A 173 -14.03 -5.13 12.91
CA ASN A 173 -14.13 -4.44 14.21
C ASN A 173 -14.90 -3.14 14.03
N MET A 174 -15.48 -2.65 15.11
CA MET A 174 -16.07 -1.32 15.17
C MET A 174 -14.98 -0.32 15.57
N GLU A 175 -14.68 0.64 14.70
CA GLU A 175 -13.74 1.73 14.97
C GLU A 175 -14.47 3.08 14.87
N LYS A 176 -14.12 3.99 15.78
CA LYS A 176 -14.64 5.35 15.71
C LYS A 176 -13.90 6.12 14.60
N ARG A 177 -14.62 6.50 13.55
CA ARG A 177 -14.12 7.30 12.43
C ARG A 177 -15.05 8.49 12.20
N ASN A 178 -14.48 9.70 12.16
CA ASN A 178 -15.23 10.95 11.96
C ASN A 178 -16.43 11.09 12.93
N GLY A 179 -16.24 10.68 14.20
CA GLY A 179 -17.28 10.78 15.23
C GLY A 179 -18.26 9.61 15.28
N GLU A 180 -18.34 8.77 14.27
CA GLU A 180 -19.23 7.62 14.15
C GLU A 180 -18.51 6.28 14.30
N MET A 181 -19.22 5.27 14.82
CA MET A 181 -18.73 3.89 14.86
C MET A 181 -18.96 3.23 13.51
N LYS A 182 -17.86 2.84 12.83
CA LYS A 182 -17.92 2.19 11.51
C LYS A 182 -17.29 0.81 11.54
N PRO A 183 -17.89 -0.19 10.87
CA PRO A 183 -17.27 -1.49 10.73
C PRO A 183 -16.06 -1.39 9.77
N VAL A 184 -14.92 -1.90 10.21
CA VAL A 184 -13.68 -1.92 9.44
C VAL A 184 -13.00 -3.28 9.57
N ILE A 185 -12.36 -3.75 8.51
CA ILE A 185 -11.50 -4.94 8.58
C ILE A 185 -10.26 -4.60 9.40
N LYS A 186 -10.01 -5.37 10.44
CA LYS A 186 -8.85 -5.17 11.30
C LYS A 186 -7.57 -5.51 10.53
N LYS A 187 -6.62 -4.58 10.52
CA LYS A 187 -5.31 -4.81 9.93
C LYS A 187 -4.53 -5.81 10.78
N ALA A 188 -3.98 -6.84 10.15
CA ALA A 188 -2.95 -7.67 10.76
C ALA A 188 -1.62 -6.90 10.71
N LEU A 189 -1.20 -6.36 11.85
CA LEU A 189 0.07 -5.68 11.97
C LEU A 189 1.20 -6.67 12.23
N VAL A 190 2.40 -6.32 11.79
CA VAL A 190 3.61 -7.09 12.08
C VAL A 190 3.82 -7.14 13.60
N ARG A 191 3.94 -8.34 14.14
CA ARG A 191 4.25 -8.56 15.55
C ARG A 191 5.75 -8.42 15.76
N LEU A 192 6.16 -7.36 16.45
CA LEU A 192 7.59 -7.07 16.69
C LEU A 192 8.25 -8.09 17.64
N ASP A 193 7.46 -8.80 18.42
CA ASP A 193 7.87 -9.91 19.28
C ASP A 193 7.77 -11.30 18.61
N GLY A 194 7.22 -11.35 17.39
CA GLY A 194 7.04 -12.58 16.62
C GLY A 194 8.35 -13.08 15.98
N ALA A 195 8.41 -14.40 15.72
CA ALA A 195 9.58 -15.03 15.11
C ALA A 195 9.96 -14.45 13.74
N PRO A 196 9.01 -14.13 12.81
CA PRO A 196 9.35 -13.51 11.53
C PRO A 196 10.06 -12.16 11.69
N PHE A 197 9.61 -11.30 12.60
CA PHE A 197 10.25 -10.02 12.80
C PHE A 197 11.61 -10.17 13.48
N LYS A 198 11.76 -11.07 14.44
CA LYS A 198 13.06 -11.35 15.08
C LYS A 198 14.09 -11.84 14.08
N GLU A 199 13.70 -12.75 13.18
CA GLU A 199 14.57 -13.22 12.09
C GLU A 199 14.98 -12.05 11.18
N PHE A 200 14.04 -11.24 10.72
CA PHE A 200 14.34 -10.04 9.96
C PHE A 200 15.27 -9.08 10.72
N ALA A 201 14.97 -8.79 11.98
CA ALA A 201 15.75 -7.86 12.80
C ALA A 201 17.20 -8.33 13.00
N SER A 202 17.43 -9.63 13.10
CA SER A 202 18.77 -10.20 13.24
C SER A 202 19.64 -10.02 11.99
N ARG A 203 19.04 -9.94 10.81
CA ARG A 203 19.74 -9.89 9.51
C ARG A 203 19.66 -8.57 8.79
N ARG A 204 18.75 -7.69 9.14
CA ARG A 204 18.47 -6.45 8.39
C ARG A 204 19.69 -5.56 8.14
N ASN A 205 20.64 -5.52 9.08
CA ASN A 205 21.85 -4.70 8.94
C ASN A 205 22.85 -5.29 7.92
N GLN A 206 22.88 -6.60 7.80
CA GLN A 206 23.62 -7.29 6.74
C GLN A 206 22.93 -7.09 5.41
N TRP A 207 21.64 -7.37 5.32
CA TRP A 207 20.85 -7.25 4.09
C TRP A 207 20.80 -5.82 3.53
N ALA A 208 20.94 -4.80 4.38
CA ALA A 208 21.01 -3.41 3.93
C ALA A 208 22.30 -3.09 3.13
N ARG A 209 23.33 -3.92 3.24
CA ARG A 209 24.66 -3.70 2.62
C ARG A 209 25.04 -4.77 1.60
N GLU A 210 24.39 -5.89 1.65
CA GLU A 210 24.66 -7.04 0.78
C GLU A 210 23.45 -7.35 -0.09
N THR A 211 23.70 -7.75 -1.33
CA THR A 211 22.65 -8.25 -2.22
C THR A 211 22.29 -9.66 -1.80
N CYS A 212 21.21 -9.81 -1.03
CA CYS A 212 20.70 -11.09 -0.54
C CYS A 212 19.53 -11.62 -1.38
N PHE A 213 19.18 -10.96 -2.47
CA PHE A 213 18.13 -11.42 -3.38
C PHE A 213 18.63 -12.57 -4.22
N VAL A 214 17.90 -13.67 -4.18
CA VAL A 214 18.09 -14.80 -5.08
C VAL A 214 16.84 -14.91 -5.95
N TYR A 215 17.00 -14.73 -7.25
CA TYR A 215 15.89 -14.91 -8.19
C TYR A 215 15.56 -16.39 -8.31
N PRO A 216 14.33 -16.83 -7.95
CA PRO A 216 13.98 -18.26 -7.95
C PRO A 216 13.79 -18.82 -9.37
N GLY A 217 13.82 -17.98 -10.39
CA GLY A 217 13.46 -18.37 -11.76
C GLY A 217 11.93 -18.36 -12.00
N PRO A 218 11.49 -18.91 -13.12
CA PRO A 218 10.07 -19.12 -13.38
C PRO A 218 9.46 -20.11 -12.41
N ILE A 219 8.13 -20.20 -12.36
CA ILE A 219 7.42 -21.21 -11.55
C ILE A 219 7.95 -22.58 -11.92
N GLN A 220 8.39 -23.31 -10.91
CA GLN A 220 8.84 -24.70 -11.06
C GLN A 220 7.72 -25.63 -10.56
N TYR A 221 7.10 -26.35 -11.49
CA TYR A 221 6.10 -27.36 -11.17
C TYR A 221 6.69 -28.75 -10.93
N PHE A 222 7.95 -28.93 -11.30
CA PHE A 222 8.68 -30.20 -11.18
C PHE A 222 10.05 -29.93 -10.57
N GLY A 223 10.42 -30.72 -9.59
CA GLY A 223 11.69 -30.60 -8.91
C GLY A 223 11.62 -31.09 -7.47
N PRO A 224 12.67 -30.84 -6.70
CA PRO A 224 12.66 -31.19 -5.27
C PRO A 224 11.58 -30.41 -4.53
N THR A 225 10.82 -31.09 -3.69
CA THR A 225 9.75 -30.51 -2.85
C THR A 225 10.25 -29.31 -2.02
N GLU A 226 11.50 -29.36 -1.59
CA GLU A 226 12.17 -28.30 -0.83
C GLU A 226 12.30 -26.98 -1.62
N VAL A 227 12.18 -27.04 -2.93
CA VAL A 227 12.27 -25.87 -3.80
C VAL A 227 10.90 -25.48 -4.34
N CYS A 228 10.09 -26.47 -4.75
CA CYS A 228 8.84 -26.23 -5.48
C CYS A 228 7.65 -26.00 -4.57
N ASP A 229 7.55 -26.73 -3.44
CA ASP A 229 6.32 -26.83 -2.65
C ASP A 229 6.45 -26.24 -1.24
N GLN A 230 7.56 -25.61 -0.92
CA GLN A 230 7.79 -25.03 0.40
C GLN A 230 6.86 -23.86 0.69
N ALA A 231 6.23 -23.90 1.85
CA ALA A 231 5.58 -22.73 2.43
C ALA A 231 6.58 -21.58 2.62
N THR A 232 6.10 -20.35 2.56
CA THR A 232 6.94 -19.16 2.76
C THR A 232 7.66 -19.21 4.12
N LYS A 233 8.88 -18.69 4.19
CA LYS A 233 9.67 -18.65 5.42
C LYS A 233 8.93 -17.96 6.57
N THR A 234 8.17 -16.92 6.26
CA THR A 234 7.34 -16.21 7.24
C THR A 234 6.31 -17.15 7.87
N LEU A 235 5.59 -17.90 7.05
CA LEU A 235 4.57 -18.84 7.52
C LEU A 235 5.19 -19.97 8.34
N GLN A 236 6.33 -20.51 7.91
CA GLN A 236 7.07 -21.52 8.66
C GLN A 236 7.47 -21.02 10.06
N LEU A 237 7.98 -19.77 10.14
CA LEU A 237 8.38 -19.15 11.41
C LEU A 237 7.18 -18.83 12.32
N GLU A 238 6.02 -18.47 11.76
CA GLU A 238 4.80 -18.23 12.54
C GLU A 238 4.24 -19.50 13.16
N GLN A 239 4.40 -20.64 12.51
CA GLN A 239 3.87 -21.91 12.93
C GLN A 239 4.90 -22.80 13.67
N ALA A 240 6.18 -22.43 13.67
CA ALA A 240 7.17 -23.09 14.50
C ALA A 240 6.83 -22.89 15.98
N LYS A 241 6.59 -24.00 16.67
CA LYS A 241 6.30 -24.04 18.11
C LYS A 241 7.58 -23.92 18.93
#